data_2d649f34bdde17dc3ab790ffa47111a3
#
_entry.id   2d649f34bdde17dc3ab790ffa47111a3
#
_cell.length_a   1.000
_cell.length_b   1.000
_cell.length_c   1.000
_cell.angle_alpha   90.00
_cell.angle_beta   90.00
_cell.angle_gamma   90.00
#
_symmetry.space_group_name_H-M   'P 1'
#
loop_
_entity.id
_entity.type
_entity.pdbx_description
1 polymer ?
#
loop_
_entity_poly.entity_id
_entity_poly.type
_entity_poly.pdbx_seq_one_letter_code
_entity_poly.pdbx_strand_id
1 'polypeptide(L)'
;WNTKEALQNLLQIEAGDDDKMSVVYKGNITFAKPDFNSAPNVCLNIESSTGYYHQVVPAPPRSFEGEIDVAEAISQLATDMGMSFENNGVTAKLSNQYLPDSALGKVQMLAKNADLDLYIDNDTIAIAPKGEPRMIDVPVIKPSTGLIGYPIPDQIGVQFSCLYDPALRFGGLVEIEDSIIPTCNGKWRVFGMNITLESFSPSGKWEVFIKAAHAESETVHVAK
;
A
#
# COMPACT_ATOMS: atom_id res chain seq x y z
N TRP A 1 1.33 10.30 25.09
CA TRP A 1 1.08 10.01 23.68
C TRP A 1 0.81 8.53 23.36
N ASN A 2 1.03 7.61 24.28
CA ASN A 2 0.78 6.18 24.07
C ASN A 2 -0.50 5.69 24.76
N THR A 3 -1.51 6.53 24.91
CA THR A 3 -2.81 6.07 25.37
C THR A 3 -3.55 5.41 24.20
N LYS A 4 -4.38 4.41 24.51
CA LYS A 4 -5.21 3.73 23.51
C LYS A 4 -6.06 4.70 22.68
N GLU A 5 -6.50 5.79 23.29
CA GLU A 5 -7.25 6.89 22.65
C GLU A 5 -6.40 7.69 21.66
N ALA A 6 -5.14 8.00 22.02
CA ALA A 6 -4.23 8.72 21.14
C ALA A 6 -3.88 7.92 19.86
N LEU A 7 -3.79 6.59 19.97
CA LEU A 7 -3.52 5.71 18.85
C LEU A 7 -4.70 5.59 17.86
N GLN A 8 -5.89 6.05 18.22
CA GLN A 8 -7.07 6.08 17.35
C GLN A 8 -7.14 7.35 16.48
N ASN A 9 -6.29 8.35 16.73
CA ASN A 9 -6.27 9.55 15.90
C ASN A 9 -5.89 9.20 14.46
N LEU A 10 -6.75 9.57 13.53
CA LEU A 10 -6.60 9.29 12.10
C LEU A 10 -6.11 10.54 11.35
N LEU A 11 -5.21 10.32 10.43
CA LEU A 11 -4.83 11.25 9.37
C LEU A 11 -5.40 10.72 8.06
N GLN A 12 -6.15 11.54 7.34
CA GLN A 12 -6.60 11.29 5.98
C GLN A 12 -6.08 12.41 5.09
N ILE A 13 -5.48 12.04 3.98
CA ILE A 13 -4.98 12.97 2.96
C ILE A 13 -5.75 12.67 1.68
N GLU A 14 -6.34 13.72 1.11
CA GLU A 14 -7.02 13.67 -0.17
C GLU A 14 -6.31 14.57 -1.15
N ALA A 15 -6.25 14.14 -2.40
CA ALA A 15 -5.69 14.89 -3.50
C ALA A 15 -6.49 14.68 -4.77
N GLY A 16 -6.52 15.69 -5.63
CA GLY A 16 -7.28 15.67 -6.88
C GLY A 16 -7.45 17.06 -7.44
N ASP A 17 -8.28 17.13 -8.45
CA ASP A 17 -8.73 18.38 -9.06
C ASP A 17 -10.04 18.86 -8.42
N ASP A 18 -10.47 20.07 -8.74
CA ASP A 18 -11.70 20.68 -8.21
C ASP A 18 -12.94 19.80 -8.39
N ASP A 19 -12.95 18.96 -9.42
CA ASP A 19 -14.07 18.08 -9.76
C ASP A 19 -14.01 16.70 -9.12
N LYS A 20 -12.83 16.23 -8.71
CA LYS A 20 -12.64 14.87 -8.17
C LYS A 20 -11.48 14.77 -7.19
N MET A 21 -11.82 14.67 -5.92
CA MET A 21 -10.88 14.33 -4.84
C MET A 21 -10.82 12.83 -4.61
N SER A 22 -9.63 12.32 -4.34
CA SER A 22 -9.39 10.90 -4.03
C SER A 22 -8.55 10.77 -2.77
N VAL A 23 -8.85 9.76 -1.95
CA VAL A 23 -8.03 9.46 -0.78
C VAL A 23 -6.69 8.91 -1.24
N VAL A 24 -5.63 9.64 -0.95
CA VAL A 24 -4.24 9.25 -1.22
C VAL A 24 -3.73 8.36 -0.10
N TYR A 25 -4.02 8.77 1.13
CA TYR A 25 -3.49 8.12 2.32
C TYR A 25 -4.46 8.22 3.49
N LYS A 26 -4.56 7.13 4.27
CA LYS A 26 -5.26 7.08 5.53
C LYS A 26 -4.49 6.20 6.54
N GLY A 27 -4.26 6.73 7.73
CA GLY A 27 -3.53 6.00 8.77
C GLY A 27 -3.65 6.62 10.13
N ASN A 28 -3.20 5.89 11.15
CA ASN A 28 -3.15 6.39 12.52
C ASN A 28 -1.94 7.28 12.72
N ILE A 29 -2.12 8.41 13.42
CA ILE A 29 -1.00 9.30 13.76
C ILE A 29 -0.12 8.60 14.80
N THR A 30 1.15 8.41 14.45
CA THR A 30 2.16 7.81 15.33
C THR A 30 2.97 8.85 16.06
N PHE A 31 3.18 10.00 15.41
CA PHE A 31 3.92 11.11 15.98
C PHE A 31 3.50 12.45 15.37
N ALA A 32 3.49 13.51 16.16
CA ALA A 32 3.27 14.87 15.69
C ALA A 32 4.08 15.85 16.54
N LYS A 33 4.86 16.74 15.88
CA LYS A 33 5.63 17.77 16.55
C LYS A 33 5.70 19.06 15.72
N PRO A 34 5.68 20.24 16.36
CA PRO A 34 6.03 21.47 15.68
C PRO A 34 7.55 21.52 15.45
N ASP A 35 7.95 21.97 14.27
CA ASP A 35 9.35 22.26 13.95
C ASP A 35 9.59 23.78 13.99
N PHE A 36 10.34 24.21 15.01
CA PHE A 36 10.68 25.60 15.22
C PHE A 36 11.99 26.02 14.51
N ASN A 37 12.73 25.08 13.90
CA ASN A 37 14.01 25.39 13.27
C ASN A 37 13.86 26.27 12.03
N SER A 38 12.68 26.25 11.42
CA SER A 38 12.34 27.04 10.24
C SER A 38 11.65 28.38 10.57
N ALA A 39 11.75 28.85 11.83
CA ALA A 39 11.16 30.15 12.22
C ALA A 39 11.61 31.30 11.27
N PRO A 40 10.70 32.22 10.88
CA PRO A 40 9.34 32.43 11.40
C PRO A 40 8.26 31.46 10.86
N ASN A 41 8.57 30.63 9.86
CA ASN A 41 7.63 29.67 9.26
C ASN A 41 7.69 28.35 10.01
N VAL A 42 6.97 28.26 11.12
CA VAL A 42 6.89 27.03 11.91
C VAL A 42 6.00 26.00 11.20
N CYS A 43 6.55 24.80 10.98
CA CYS A 43 5.83 23.68 10.38
C CYS A 43 5.38 22.66 11.43
N LEU A 44 4.27 21.99 11.20
CA LEU A 44 3.83 20.82 11.95
C LEU A 44 4.23 19.57 11.18
N ASN A 45 5.13 18.76 11.75
CA ASN A 45 5.50 17.46 11.20
C ASN A 45 4.62 16.38 11.81
N ILE A 46 3.93 15.62 10.96
CA ILE A 46 3.07 14.51 11.36
C ILE A 46 3.60 13.23 10.70
N GLU A 47 3.79 12.20 11.51
CA GLU A 47 4.06 10.84 11.05
C GLU A 47 2.82 9.99 11.31
N SER A 48 2.49 9.14 10.39
CA SER A 48 1.36 8.23 10.53
C SER A 48 1.62 6.91 9.80
N SER A 49 0.90 5.86 10.22
CA SER A 49 1.02 4.53 9.63
C SER A 49 -0.35 3.88 9.48
N THR A 50 -0.59 3.31 8.31
CA THR A 50 -1.83 2.59 8.01
C THR A 50 -1.97 1.35 8.89
N GLY A 51 -3.15 1.20 9.52
CA GLY A 51 -3.44 0.04 10.38
C GLY A 51 -2.67 -0.02 11.71
N TYR A 52 -1.93 1.03 12.07
CA TYR A 52 -1.07 1.04 13.26
C TYR A 52 -1.82 0.69 14.55
N TYR A 53 -3.02 1.22 14.75
CA TYR A 53 -3.85 0.88 15.90
C TYR A 53 -4.07 -0.63 16.03
N HIS A 54 -4.45 -1.28 14.94
CA HIS A 54 -4.71 -2.72 14.88
C HIS A 54 -3.44 -3.57 14.97
N GLN A 55 -2.28 -2.98 14.73
CA GLN A 55 -0.98 -3.65 14.84
C GLN A 55 -0.47 -3.67 16.29
N VAL A 56 -0.66 -2.59 17.04
CA VAL A 56 -0.04 -2.45 18.38
C VAL A 56 -1.00 -2.73 19.53
N VAL A 57 -2.31 -2.59 19.32
CA VAL A 57 -3.29 -2.85 20.39
C VAL A 57 -3.54 -4.35 20.49
N PRO A 58 -3.32 -4.95 21.69
CA PRO A 58 -3.60 -6.36 21.91
C PRO A 58 -5.07 -6.70 21.62
N ALA A 59 -5.31 -7.82 20.96
CA ALA A 59 -6.64 -8.35 20.68
C ALA A 59 -6.77 -9.77 21.26
N PRO A 60 -7.99 -10.21 21.66
CA PRO A 60 -8.20 -11.56 22.16
C PRO A 60 -7.70 -12.60 21.16
N PRO A 61 -7.07 -13.70 21.61
CA PRO A 61 -6.63 -14.77 20.73
C PRO A 61 -7.82 -15.37 19.97
N ARG A 62 -7.57 -15.86 18.76
CA ARG A 62 -8.57 -16.54 17.93
C ARG A 62 -8.08 -17.91 17.51
N SER A 63 -8.93 -18.90 17.57
CA SER A 63 -8.65 -20.25 17.13
C SER A 63 -9.61 -20.68 16.05
N PHE A 64 -9.09 -21.42 15.08
CA PHE A 64 -9.86 -22.08 14.04
C PHE A 64 -9.58 -23.57 14.08
N GLU A 65 -10.60 -24.36 14.34
CA GLU A 65 -10.49 -25.82 14.35
C GLU A 65 -10.78 -26.39 12.96
N GLY A 66 -10.04 -27.42 12.57
CA GLY A 66 -10.19 -28.07 11.27
C GLY A 66 -9.58 -27.26 10.13
N GLU A 67 -10.04 -27.54 8.92
CA GLU A 67 -9.65 -26.86 7.70
C GLU A 67 -10.43 -25.54 7.55
N ILE A 68 -9.72 -24.45 7.26
CA ILE A 68 -10.30 -23.13 7.03
C ILE A 68 -9.85 -22.57 5.70
N ASP A 69 -10.72 -21.83 5.04
CA ASP A 69 -10.37 -20.95 3.93
C ASP A 69 -9.67 -19.70 4.46
N VAL A 70 -8.45 -19.43 3.95
CA VAL A 70 -7.62 -18.32 4.44
C VAL A 70 -8.23 -16.98 4.07
N ALA A 71 -8.81 -16.86 2.87
CA ALA A 71 -9.44 -15.62 2.43
C ALA A 71 -10.68 -15.30 3.29
N GLU A 72 -11.48 -16.29 3.63
CA GLU A 72 -12.64 -16.11 4.52
C GLU A 72 -12.18 -15.71 5.94
N ALA A 73 -11.16 -16.36 6.48
CA ALA A 73 -10.64 -16.03 7.81
C ALA A 73 -10.08 -14.61 7.88
N ILE A 74 -9.33 -14.17 6.85
CA ILE A 74 -8.80 -12.81 6.77
C ILE A 74 -9.93 -11.79 6.57
N SER A 75 -10.95 -12.10 5.77
CA SER A 75 -12.14 -11.25 5.56
C SER A 75 -12.88 -10.99 6.88
N GLN A 76 -13.05 -12.02 7.72
CA GLN A 76 -13.66 -11.87 9.03
C GLN A 76 -12.81 -10.97 9.94
N LEU A 77 -11.47 -11.15 9.95
CA LEU A 77 -10.57 -10.29 10.73
C LEU A 77 -10.57 -8.84 10.23
N ALA A 78 -10.63 -8.61 8.91
CA ALA A 78 -10.76 -7.28 8.33
C ALA A 78 -12.06 -6.60 8.76
N THR A 79 -13.18 -7.33 8.73
CA THR A 79 -14.48 -6.85 9.20
C THR A 79 -14.44 -6.46 10.69
N ASP A 80 -13.82 -7.30 11.54
CA ASP A 80 -13.63 -7.01 12.98
C ASP A 80 -12.82 -5.72 13.21
N MET A 81 -11.93 -5.37 12.28
CA MET A 81 -11.14 -4.12 12.31
C MET A 81 -11.86 -2.93 11.65
N GLY A 82 -13.03 -3.13 11.04
CA GLY A 82 -13.72 -2.09 10.26
C GLY A 82 -13.03 -1.76 8.94
N MET A 83 -12.24 -2.70 8.41
CA MET A 83 -11.53 -2.56 7.13
C MET A 83 -12.24 -3.34 6.03
N SER A 84 -12.11 -2.87 4.80
CA SER A 84 -12.53 -3.59 3.59
C SER A 84 -11.58 -4.74 3.30
N PHE A 85 -12.08 -5.74 2.57
CA PHE A 85 -11.29 -6.90 2.18
C PHE A 85 -11.30 -7.10 0.66
N GLU A 86 -10.14 -7.41 0.09
CA GLU A 86 -9.95 -7.67 -1.34
C GLU A 86 -9.19 -8.99 -1.52
N ASN A 87 -9.83 -9.97 -2.16
CA ASN A 87 -9.22 -11.24 -2.51
C ASN A 87 -8.85 -11.27 -3.99
N ASN A 88 -7.57 -11.36 -4.29
CA ASN A 88 -7.03 -11.41 -5.65
C ASN A 88 -6.70 -12.85 -6.08
N GLY A 89 -7.69 -13.74 -5.98
CA GLY A 89 -7.58 -15.12 -6.47
C GLY A 89 -6.98 -16.12 -5.48
N VAL A 90 -6.88 -15.77 -4.19
CA VAL A 90 -6.42 -16.69 -3.15
C VAL A 90 -7.50 -17.73 -2.84
N THR A 91 -7.11 -19.00 -2.88
CA THR A 91 -7.94 -20.18 -2.54
C THR A 91 -7.24 -21.11 -1.54
N ALA A 92 -6.19 -20.59 -0.89
CA ALA A 92 -5.39 -21.36 0.05
C ALA A 92 -6.19 -21.76 1.30
N LYS A 93 -5.91 -22.96 1.81
CA LYS A 93 -6.51 -23.48 3.03
C LYS A 93 -5.43 -23.80 4.06
N LEU A 94 -5.76 -23.58 5.31
CA LEU A 94 -4.90 -23.93 6.47
C LEU A 94 -5.70 -24.77 7.46
N SER A 95 -5.00 -25.54 8.28
CA SER A 95 -5.62 -26.37 9.31
C SER A 95 -5.20 -25.96 10.70
N ASN A 96 -6.16 -25.97 11.64
CA ASN A 96 -5.93 -25.82 13.08
C ASN A 96 -5.09 -24.58 13.44
N GLN A 97 -5.54 -23.40 13.04
CA GLN A 97 -4.81 -22.16 13.27
C GLN A 97 -5.10 -21.58 14.67
N TYR A 98 -4.04 -21.25 15.40
CA TYR A 98 -4.11 -20.48 16.65
C TYR A 98 -3.39 -19.15 16.48
N LEU A 99 -4.14 -18.04 16.68
CA LEU A 99 -3.71 -16.68 16.38
C LEU A 99 -3.73 -15.82 17.66
N PRO A 100 -2.60 -15.76 18.41
CA PRO A 100 -2.56 -15.05 19.70
C PRO A 100 -2.25 -13.55 19.60
N ASP A 101 -1.96 -13.03 18.41
CA ASP A 101 -1.42 -11.70 18.18
C ASP A 101 -2.49 -10.58 18.19
N SER A 102 -2.06 -9.32 17.92
CA SER A 102 -2.94 -8.18 17.63
C SER A 102 -3.85 -8.46 16.42
N ALA A 103 -4.86 -7.63 16.19
CA ALA A 103 -5.80 -7.89 15.11
C ALA A 103 -5.12 -7.99 13.74
N LEU A 104 -4.23 -7.04 13.43
CA LEU A 104 -3.46 -7.05 12.18
C LEU A 104 -2.37 -8.14 12.18
N GLY A 105 -1.75 -8.40 13.33
CA GLY A 105 -0.77 -9.49 13.48
C GLY A 105 -1.35 -10.87 13.13
N LYS A 106 -2.62 -11.12 13.46
CA LYS A 106 -3.32 -12.35 13.05
C LYS A 106 -3.45 -12.49 11.54
N VAL A 107 -3.79 -11.39 10.85
CA VAL A 107 -3.85 -11.35 9.37
C VAL A 107 -2.48 -11.64 8.78
N GLN A 108 -1.42 -11.01 9.30
CA GLN A 108 -0.06 -11.22 8.87
C GLN A 108 0.40 -12.68 9.10
N MET A 109 0.01 -13.30 10.22
CA MET A 109 0.29 -14.70 10.48
C MET A 109 -0.40 -15.63 9.48
N LEU A 110 -1.69 -15.41 9.18
CA LEU A 110 -2.42 -16.21 8.19
C LEU A 110 -1.81 -16.07 6.80
N ALA A 111 -1.54 -14.83 6.35
CA ALA A 111 -0.91 -14.57 5.07
C ALA A 111 0.47 -15.24 4.96
N LYS A 112 1.29 -15.14 6.01
CA LYS A 112 2.61 -15.79 6.07
C LYS A 112 2.51 -17.31 6.04
N ASN A 113 1.58 -17.91 6.81
CA ASN A 113 1.42 -19.36 6.88
C ASN A 113 0.91 -19.94 5.56
N ALA A 114 0.15 -19.16 4.79
CA ALA A 114 -0.36 -19.54 3.48
C ALA A 114 0.53 -19.10 2.31
N ASP A 115 1.71 -18.50 2.58
CA ASP A 115 2.65 -17.96 1.59
C ASP A 115 1.99 -16.99 0.59
N LEU A 116 1.28 -15.99 1.11
CA LEU A 116 0.55 -14.98 0.35
C LEU A 116 1.24 -13.62 0.42
N ASP A 117 1.05 -12.81 -0.61
CA ASP A 117 1.33 -11.38 -0.56
C ASP A 117 0.15 -10.66 0.12
N LEU A 118 0.48 -9.81 1.10
CA LEU A 118 -0.47 -9.03 1.90
C LEU A 118 -0.22 -7.54 1.67
N TYR A 119 -1.26 -6.81 1.32
CA TYR A 119 -1.23 -5.37 1.14
C TYR A 119 -2.22 -4.70 2.09
N ILE A 120 -1.78 -3.63 2.73
CA ILE A 120 -2.61 -2.78 3.58
C ILE A 120 -2.63 -1.41 2.94
N ASP A 121 -3.74 -1.09 2.31
CA ASP A 121 -3.91 0.11 1.50
C ASP A 121 -5.10 0.93 2.03
N ASN A 122 -4.78 2.00 2.74
CA ASN A 122 -5.78 2.83 3.43
C ASN A 122 -6.68 2.01 4.38
N ASP A 123 -7.94 1.80 4.05
CA ASP A 123 -8.90 1.00 4.79
C ASP A 123 -9.09 -0.41 4.23
N THR A 124 -8.21 -0.86 3.34
CA THR A 124 -8.38 -2.13 2.64
C THR A 124 -7.23 -3.08 2.96
N ILE A 125 -7.59 -4.30 3.32
CA ILE A 125 -6.68 -5.44 3.38
C ILE A 125 -6.84 -6.22 2.09
N ALA A 126 -5.80 -6.26 1.26
CA ALA A 126 -5.77 -7.02 0.03
C ALA A 126 -4.80 -8.20 0.15
N ILE A 127 -5.20 -9.36 -0.36
CA ILE A 127 -4.36 -10.55 -0.45
C ILE A 127 -4.27 -11.03 -1.89
N ALA A 128 -3.11 -11.54 -2.26
CA ALA A 128 -2.86 -12.18 -3.54
C ALA A 128 -1.99 -13.43 -3.36
N PRO A 129 -2.03 -14.41 -4.29
CA PRO A 129 -1.01 -15.44 -4.33
C PRO A 129 0.36 -14.80 -4.48
N LYS A 130 1.38 -15.44 -3.92
CA LYS A 130 2.73 -14.86 -3.92
C LYS A 130 3.24 -14.59 -5.33
N GLY A 131 3.71 -13.38 -5.54
CA GLY A 131 4.20 -12.94 -6.85
C GLY A 131 3.12 -12.43 -7.81
N GLU A 132 1.85 -12.71 -7.55
CA GLU A 132 0.75 -12.27 -8.42
C GLU A 132 0.34 -10.81 -8.13
N PRO A 133 -0.09 -10.06 -9.14
CA PRO A 133 -0.58 -8.71 -8.94
C PRO A 133 -1.98 -8.68 -8.32
N ARG A 134 -2.34 -7.54 -7.74
CA ARG A 134 -3.75 -7.24 -7.41
C ARG A 134 -4.57 -7.10 -8.68
N MET A 135 -5.81 -7.61 -8.66
CA MET A 135 -6.77 -7.57 -9.78
C MET A 135 -7.54 -6.24 -9.78
N ILE A 136 -6.82 -5.16 -10.00
CA ILE A 136 -7.35 -3.78 -10.05
C ILE A 136 -7.06 -3.17 -11.43
N ASP A 137 -7.64 -2.01 -11.69
CA ASP A 137 -7.40 -1.27 -12.94
C ASP A 137 -5.90 -1.03 -13.17
N VAL A 138 -5.48 -1.18 -14.42
CA VAL A 138 -4.09 -1.01 -14.85
C VAL A 138 -3.93 0.37 -15.48
N PRO A 139 -3.35 1.34 -14.76
CA PRO A 139 -3.08 2.65 -15.35
C PRO A 139 -1.99 2.57 -16.41
N VAL A 140 -2.18 3.33 -17.49
CA VAL A 140 -1.22 3.42 -18.61
C VAL A 140 -0.44 4.72 -18.48
N ILE A 141 0.87 4.59 -18.32
CA ILE A 141 1.81 5.70 -18.14
C ILE A 141 2.66 5.86 -19.39
N LYS A 142 2.57 7.03 -20.01
CA LYS A 142 3.34 7.39 -21.21
C LYS A 142 3.77 8.86 -21.18
N PRO A 143 4.72 9.29 -22.03
CA PRO A 143 5.21 10.66 -22.04
C PRO A 143 4.09 11.70 -22.16
N SER A 144 3.03 11.39 -22.91
CA SER A 144 1.88 12.29 -23.10
C SER A 144 0.89 12.31 -21.95
N THR A 145 0.92 11.34 -21.03
CA THR A 145 -0.05 11.19 -19.92
C THR A 145 0.60 11.24 -18.53
N GLY A 146 1.86 11.67 -18.43
CA GLY A 146 2.45 11.95 -17.13
C GLY A 146 3.74 11.19 -16.79
N LEU A 147 4.36 10.44 -17.71
CA LEU A 147 5.71 9.90 -17.47
C LEU A 147 6.70 11.07 -17.33
N ILE A 148 7.44 11.10 -16.23
CA ILE A 148 8.44 12.14 -15.94
C ILE A 148 9.83 11.59 -16.23
N GLY A 149 10.54 12.22 -17.18
CA GLY A 149 11.87 11.78 -17.59
C GLY A 149 11.85 10.44 -18.32
N TYR A 150 12.80 9.57 -18.00
CA TYR A 150 12.96 8.27 -18.65
C TYR A 150 12.90 7.15 -17.61
N PRO A 151 12.19 6.04 -17.88
CA PRO A 151 12.24 4.87 -17.02
C PRO A 151 13.65 4.26 -17.06
N ILE A 152 14.09 3.75 -15.94
CA ILE A 152 15.42 3.16 -15.76
C ILE A 152 15.25 1.67 -15.51
N PRO A 153 15.77 0.79 -16.39
CA PRO A 153 15.77 -0.64 -16.11
C PRO A 153 16.76 -0.94 -14.98
N ASP A 154 16.39 -1.85 -14.10
CA ASP A 154 17.26 -2.38 -13.05
C ASP A 154 17.26 -3.92 -13.05
N GLN A 155 17.94 -4.55 -12.08
CA GLN A 155 18.07 -6.01 -12.01
C GLN A 155 16.74 -6.74 -11.74
N ILE A 156 15.77 -6.06 -11.15
CA ILE A 156 14.48 -6.63 -10.74
C ILE A 156 13.38 -6.27 -11.75
N GLY A 157 13.51 -5.11 -12.40
CA GLY A 157 12.51 -4.60 -13.32
C GLY A 157 12.77 -3.18 -13.78
N VAL A 158 11.93 -2.23 -13.41
CA VAL A 158 11.98 -0.85 -13.87
C VAL A 158 11.73 0.14 -12.72
N GLN A 159 12.41 1.28 -12.79
CA GLN A 159 12.15 2.42 -11.92
C GLN A 159 11.78 3.64 -12.77
N PHE A 160 10.77 4.38 -12.37
CA PHE A 160 10.34 5.58 -13.07
C PHE A 160 9.58 6.53 -12.15
N SER A 161 9.47 7.78 -12.60
CA SER A 161 8.59 8.78 -11.99
C SER A 161 7.46 9.13 -12.93
N CYS A 162 6.30 9.40 -12.37
CA CYS A 162 5.15 9.89 -13.13
C CYS A 162 4.36 10.91 -12.31
N LEU A 163 3.46 11.63 -12.97
CA LEU A 163 2.48 12.44 -12.27
C LEU A 163 1.58 11.56 -11.39
N TYR A 164 1.11 12.13 -10.30
CA TYR A 164 0.20 11.42 -9.41
C TYR A 164 -1.08 11.01 -10.14
N ASP A 165 -1.38 9.73 -10.10
CA ASP A 165 -2.63 9.13 -10.58
C ASP A 165 -3.21 8.27 -9.45
N PRO A 166 -4.46 8.53 -9.01
CA PRO A 166 -5.10 7.76 -7.94
C PRO A 166 -5.35 6.28 -8.29
N ALA A 167 -5.25 5.90 -9.57
CA ALA A 167 -5.33 4.51 -9.99
C ALA A 167 -4.06 3.70 -9.68
N LEU A 168 -2.93 4.39 -9.45
CA LEU A 168 -1.68 3.74 -9.05
C LEU A 168 -1.81 3.18 -7.62
N ARG A 169 -1.62 1.88 -7.48
CA ARG A 169 -1.71 1.18 -6.19
C ARG A 169 -0.54 0.23 -5.98
N PHE A 170 -0.12 0.12 -4.73
CA PHE A 170 0.89 -0.85 -4.33
C PHE A 170 0.39 -2.29 -4.54
N GLY A 171 1.20 -3.13 -5.18
CA GLY A 171 0.84 -4.50 -5.57
C GLY A 171 0.03 -4.61 -6.87
N GLY A 172 -0.47 -3.50 -7.42
CA GLY A 172 -1.16 -3.48 -8.72
C GLY A 172 -0.21 -3.53 -9.91
N LEU A 173 -0.78 -3.68 -11.09
CA LEU A 173 -0.05 -3.52 -12.35
C LEU A 173 -0.04 -2.05 -12.79
N VAL A 174 0.99 -1.69 -13.53
CA VAL A 174 1.13 -0.45 -14.30
C VAL A 174 1.65 -0.80 -15.68
N GLU A 175 1.17 -0.13 -16.71
CA GLU A 175 1.65 -0.31 -18.09
C GLU A 175 2.40 0.93 -18.54
N ILE A 176 3.64 0.74 -19.01
CA ILE A 176 4.45 1.81 -19.61
C ILE A 176 4.34 1.67 -21.11
N GLU A 177 3.95 2.75 -21.78
CA GLU A 177 3.87 2.82 -23.25
C GLU A 177 4.67 4.01 -23.80
N ASP A 178 5.06 3.90 -25.05
CA ASP A 178 5.70 4.97 -25.83
C ASP A 178 6.98 5.55 -25.18
N SER A 179 7.60 4.81 -24.26
CA SER A 179 8.91 5.20 -23.75
C SER A 179 9.99 5.03 -24.83
N ILE A 180 10.93 5.99 -24.88
CA ILE A 180 12.10 5.90 -25.77
C ILE A 180 13.06 4.77 -25.40
N ILE A 181 12.87 4.15 -24.22
CA ILE A 181 13.61 2.96 -23.78
C ILE A 181 12.70 1.75 -23.99
N PRO A 182 12.79 1.04 -25.12
CA PRO A 182 11.83 -0.01 -25.49
C PRO A 182 11.74 -1.15 -24.48
N THR A 183 12.83 -1.45 -23.79
CA THR A 183 12.90 -2.51 -22.76
C THR A 183 12.09 -2.19 -21.50
N CYS A 184 11.71 -0.94 -21.29
CA CYS A 184 10.87 -0.53 -20.18
C CYS A 184 9.38 -0.49 -20.51
N ASN A 185 9.01 -0.61 -21.79
CA ASN A 185 7.59 -0.68 -22.17
C ASN A 185 7.00 -2.03 -21.80
N GLY A 186 5.72 -2.03 -21.43
CA GLY A 186 4.97 -3.21 -21.05
C GLY A 186 4.37 -3.12 -19.64
N LYS A 187 3.92 -4.27 -19.14
CA LYS A 187 3.23 -4.37 -17.84
C LYS A 187 4.20 -4.74 -16.73
N TRP A 188 4.10 -4.00 -15.63
CA TRP A 188 4.99 -4.12 -14.49
C TRP A 188 4.19 -4.16 -13.20
N ARG A 189 4.56 -5.02 -12.26
CA ARG A 189 3.94 -5.11 -10.93
C ARG A 189 4.65 -4.15 -9.97
N VAL A 190 3.89 -3.23 -9.38
CA VAL A 190 4.40 -2.22 -8.45
C VAL A 190 4.75 -2.88 -7.11
N PHE A 191 6.02 -2.82 -6.71
CA PHE A 191 6.49 -3.29 -5.41
C PHE A 191 7.08 -2.20 -4.52
N GLY A 192 7.24 -0.99 -5.05
CA GLY A 192 7.66 0.19 -4.30
C GLY A 192 7.01 1.44 -4.89
N MET A 193 6.48 2.29 -4.01
CA MET A 193 5.83 3.53 -4.41
C MET A 193 6.10 4.62 -3.38
N ASN A 194 6.55 5.77 -3.84
CA ASN A 194 6.74 6.96 -3.02
C ASN A 194 6.00 8.13 -3.66
N ILE A 195 5.01 8.66 -2.96
CA ILE A 195 4.16 9.76 -3.42
C ILE A 195 4.65 11.04 -2.78
N THR A 196 4.92 12.07 -3.60
CA THR A 196 5.28 13.41 -3.15
C THR A 196 4.26 14.40 -3.69
N LEU A 197 3.49 15.01 -2.80
CA LEU A 197 2.46 16.01 -3.14
C LEU A 197 2.72 17.28 -2.35
N GLU A 198 2.91 18.39 -3.05
CA GLU A 198 3.15 19.71 -2.47
C GLU A 198 2.04 20.67 -2.89
N SER A 199 1.29 21.20 -1.94
CA SER A 199 0.27 22.21 -2.17
C SER A 199 0.76 23.60 -1.79
N PHE A 200 0.13 24.64 -2.33
CA PHE A 200 0.48 26.05 -2.12
C PHE A 200 1.91 26.44 -2.52
N SER A 201 2.58 25.62 -3.32
CA SER A 201 3.89 25.91 -3.91
C SER A 201 3.75 26.09 -5.42
N PRO A 202 4.18 27.22 -6.02
CA PRO A 202 4.03 27.48 -7.47
C PRO A 202 4.67 26.43 -8.39
N SER A 203 5.66 25.68 -7.87
CA SER A 203 6.36 24.58 -8.57
C SER A 203 6.35 23.31 -7.73
N GLY A 204 5.33 23.15 -6.90
CA GLY A 204 5.18 21.99 -6.04
C GLY A 204 5.10 20.68 -6.82
N LYS A 205 5.65 19.63 -6.24
CA LYS A 205 5.66 18.31 -6.84
C LYS A 205 4.32 17.61 -6.69
N TRP A 206 3.86 16.97 -7.75
CA TRP A 206 2.74 16.03 -7.78
C TRP A 206 3.18 14.76 -8.48
N GLU A 207 4.12 14.07 -7.86
CA GLU A 207 4.88 13.00 -8.46
C GLU A 207 4.77 11.71 -7.66
N VAL A 208 4.82 10.61 -8.38
CA VAL A 208 4.97 9.27 -7.80
C VAL A 208 6.23 8.65 -8.36
N PHE A 209 7.14 8.25 -7.48
CA PHE A 209 8.28 7.41 -7.83
C PHE A 209 7.91 5.95 -7.63
N ILE A 210 8.05 5.15 -8.69
CA ILE A 210 7.63 3.76 -8.72
C ILE A 210 8.83 2.85 -8.95
N LYS A 211 8.84 1.74 -8.20
CA LYS A 211 9.67 0.58 -8.47
C LYS A 211 8.76 -0.58 -8.80
N ALA A 212 8.95 -1.17 -9.97
CA ALA A 212 8.09 -2.25 -10.45
C ALA A 212 8.91 -3.41 -11.01
N ALA A 213 8.46 -4.63 -10.75
CA ALA A 213 9.05 -5.85 -11.23
C ALA A 213 8.28 -6.36 -12.46
N HIS A 214 8.91 -7.24 -13.23
CA HIS A 214 8.21 -7.90 -14.33
C HIS A 214 6.94 -8.59 -13.83
N ALA A 215 5.84 -8.48 -14.56
CA ALA A 215 4.53 -9.00 -14.14
C ALA A 215 4.54 -10.52 -13.86
N GLU A 216 5.43 -11.25 -14.51
CA GLU A 216 5.60 -12.71 -14.40
C GLU A 216 6.76 -13.12 -13.47
N SER A 217 7.37 -12.19 -12.72
CA SER A 217 8.50 -12.54 -11.86
C SER A 217 8.01 -13.17 -10.55
N GLU A 218 8.33 -14.44 -10.34
CA GLU A 218 7.95 -15.23 -9.16
C GLU A 218 8.56 -14.74 -7.83
N THR A 219 9.56 -13.85 -7.85
CA THR A 219 10.26 -13.44 -6.63
C THR A 219 10.64 -11.96 -6.62
N VAL A 220 9.82 -11.14 -6.00
CA VAL A 220 10.28 -9.87 -5.47
C VAL A 220 10.52 -10.05 -3.97
N HIS A 221 11.75 -10.32 -3.58
CA HIS A 221 12.14 -10.21 -2.18
C HIS A 221 12.17 -8.72 -1.83
N VAL A 222 11.15 -8.24 -1.13
CA VAL A 222 11.21 -6.94 -0.48
C VAL A 222 12.29 -7.05 0.58
N ALA A 223 13.44 -6.42 0.33
CA ALA A 223 14.46 -6.25 1.36
C ALA A 223 13.83 -5.49 2.53
N LYS A 224 14.00 -6.05 3.73
CA LYS A 224 13.56 -5.45 4.99
C LYS A 224 14.29 -4.15 5.25
#